data_2e7b0a4294e79762575df9f1b7364a2a
#
_entry.id   2e7b0a4294e79762575df9f1b7364a2a
#
_cell.length_a   1.000
_cell.length_b   1.000
_cell.length_c   1.000
_cell.angle_alpha   90.00
_cell.angle_beta   90.00
_cell.angle_gamma   90.00
#
_symmetry.space_group_name_H-M   'P 1'
#
loop_
_entity.id
_entity.type
_entity.pdbx_description
1 polymer ?
#
loop_
_entity_poly.entity_id
_entity_poly.type
_entity_poly.pdbx_seq_one_letter_code
_entity_poly.pdbx_strand_id
1 'polypeptide(L)'
;KGMLAATIAFLGLSYCSPPAPASDAINAKTFNDQIVCLADNIYWEARNQPVKGMWAVALVTDNRVADSRFPSTHCEVIKQGPTSKWWYENHGKIVPIRHRCQFSWYCDGKSDEIPLYDIDVYRTALIIAQKVFFGSYSTDITKGATHYHADYVFPAWRKQKTKTLVVANHIFYRWEK
;
A
#
# COMPACT_ATOMS: atom_id res chain seq x y z
N LYS A 1 9.48 50.96 54.96
CA LYS A 1 10.17 50.29 53.84
C LYS A 1 9.18 49.35 53.24
N GLY A 2 8.48 49.77 52.17
CA GLY A 2 7.52 48.99 51.45
C GLY A 2 8.21 48.35 50.22
N MET A 3 8.12 47.06 50.11
CA MET A 3 8.54 46.31 48.89
C MET A 3 7.34 46.26 47.96
N LEU A 4 7.44 46.90 46.78
CA LEU A 4 6.51 46.70 45.67
C LEU A 4 6.88 45.37 44.95
N ALA A 5 5.96 44.42 44.94
CA ALA A 5 6.06 43.24 44.12
C ALA A 5 5.53 43.57 42.73
N ALA A 6 6.41 43.53 41.72
CA ALA A 6 6.02 43.65 40.30
C ALA A 6 5.52 42.30 39.77
N THR A 7 4.23 42.24 39.49
CA THR A 7 3.61 41.06 38.80
C THR A 7 3.87 41.17 37.30
N ILE A 8 4.72 40.31 36.76
CA ILE A 8 4.93 40.21 35.32
C ILE A 8 3.81 39.32 34.77
N ALA A 9 2.87 39.92 34.04
CA ALA A 9 1.85 39.21 33.29
C ALA A 9 2.48 38.65 32.00
N PHE A 10 2.63 37.33 31.91
CA PHE A 10 2.96 36.64 30.64
C PHE A 10 1.72 36.66 29.72
N LEU A 11 1.70 37.57 28.77
CA LEU A 11 0.78 37.50 27.63
C LEU A 11 1.22 36.35 26.75
N GLY A 12 0.53 35.20 26.86
CA GLY A 12 0.68 34.04 25.96
C GLY A 12 0.24 34.43 24.56
N LEU A 13 1.17 34.73 23.68
CA LEU A 13 0.92 34.84 22.24
C LEU A 13 0.64 33.43 21.70
N SER A 14 -0.64 33.10 21.51
CA SER A 14 -1.03 31.92 20.73
C SER A 14 -0.59 32.17 19.29
N TYR A 15 0.53 31.55 18.90
CA TYR A 15 0.92 31.46 17.51
C TYR A 15 -0.06 30.53 16.79
N CYS A 16 -1.03 31.12 16.12
CA CYS A 16 -1.83 30.42 15.14
C CYS A 16 -0.95 30.24 13.89
N SER A 17 -0.44 29.03 13.66
CA SER A 17 0.31 28.74 12.43
C SER A 17 -0.60 28.96 11.23
N PRO A 18 -0.13 29.63 10.16
CA PRO A 18 -0.91 29.80 8.95
C PRO A 18 -1.25 28.40 8.35
N PRO A 19 -2.41 28.25 7.69
CA PRO A 19 -2.75 27.02 7.00
C PRO A 19 -1.69 26.71 5.93
N ALA A 20 -1.33 25.44 5.80
CA ALA A 20 -0.41 24.98 4.75
C ALA A 20 -0.93 25.38 3.35
N PRO A 21 -0.05 25.72 2.40
CA PRO A 21 -0.46 26.06 1.05
C PRO A 21 -1.23 24.88 0.39
N ALA A 22 -2.18 25.19 -0.48
CA ALA A 22 -3.07 24.21 -1.10
C ALA A 22 -2.31 23.08 -1.84
N SER A 23 -1.12 23.38 -2.40
CA SER A 23 -0.23 22.41 -3.03
C SER A 23 0.24 21.31 -2.04
N ASP A 24 0.58 21.68 -0.82
CA ASP A 24 1.05 20.73 0.21
C ASP A 24 -0.08 19.85 0.72
N ALA A 25 -1.30 20.40 0.80
CA ALA A 25 -2.49 19.63 1.17
C ALA A 25 -2.85 18.59 0.10
N ILE A 26 -2.73 18.94 -1.19
CA ILE A 26 -2.96 18.01 -2.32
C ILE A 26 -1.90 16.91 -2.30
N ASN A 27 -0.62 17.26 -2.11
CA ASN A 27 0.47 16.28 -2.04
C ASN A 27 0.30 15.34 -0.85
N ALA A 28 -0.06 15.84 0.34
CA ALA A 28 -0.29 15.03 1.53
C ALA A 28 -1.45 14.04 1.33
N LYS A 29 -2.55 14.46 0.69
CA LYS A 29 -3.66 13.56 0.36
C LYS A 29 -3.21 12.46 -0.60
N THR A 30 -2.49 12.80 -1.66
CA THR A 30 -1.99 11.82 -2.64
C THR A 30 -1.07 10.78 -1.98
N PHE A 31 -0.19 11.18 -1.07
CA PHE A 31 0.67 10.25 -0.31
C PHE A 31 -0.14 9.33 0.59
N ASN A 32 -1.12 9.88 1.32
CA ASN A 32 -2.01 9.08 2.14
C ASN A 32 -2.79 8.04 1.31
N ASP A 33 -3.31 8.43 0.15
CA ASP A 33 -4.02 7.53 -0.74
C ASP A 33 -3.13 6.35 -1.19
N GLN A 34 -1.85 6.60 -1.52
CA GLN A 34 -0.89 5.55 -1.90
C GLN A 34 -0.59 4.59 -0.73
N ILE A 35 -0.42 5.13 0.48
CA ILE A 35 -0.18 4.33 1.69
C ILE A 35 -1.40 3.47 2.01
N VAL A 36 -2.61 4.02 1.91
CA VAL A 36 -3.86 3.27 2.15
C VAL A 36 -4.02 2.16 1.11
N CYS A 37 -3.84 2.45 -0.20
CA CYS A 37 -3.87 1.40 -1.22
C CYS A 37 -2.89 0.25 -0.89
N LEU A 38 -1.66 0.58 -0.49
CA LEU A 38 -0.67 -0.43 -0.14
C LEU A 38 -1.06 -1.22 1.12
N ALA A 39 -1.61 -0.56 2.13
CA ALA A 39 -2.09 -1.20 3.35
C ALA A 39 -3.25 -2.16 3.08
N ASP A 40 -4.22 -1.73 2.27
CA ASP A 40 -5.34 -2.57 1.84
C ASP A 40 -4.84 -3.83 1.13
N ASN A 41 -3.88 -3.66 0.22
CA ASN A 41 -3.29 -4.80 -0.49
C ASN A 41 -2.56 -5.77 0.46
N ILE A 42 -1.75 -5.25 1.39
CA ILE A 42 -1.07 -6.07 2.40
C ILE A 42 -2.09 -6.84 3.24
N TYR A 43 -3.15 -6.18 3.67
CA TYR A 43 -4.20 -6.79 4.48
C TYR A 43 -4.90 -7.91 3.71
N TRP A 44 -5.48 -7.64 2.55
CA TRP A 44 -6.27 -8.61 1.80
C TRP A 44 -5.45 -9.80 1.31
N GLU A 45 -4.19 -9.60 0.94
CA GLU A 45 -3.31 -10.64 0.43
C GLU A 45 -2.57 -11.42 1.53
N ALA A 46 -2.35 -10.82 2.71
CA ALA A 46 -1.45 -11.41 3.70
C ALA A 46 -1.93 -11.33 5.16
N ARG A 47 -3.20 -10.99 5.44
CA ARG A 47 -3.71 -10.91 6.82
C ARG A 47 -3.55 -12.21 7.62
N ASN A 48 -3.58 -13.36 6.95
CA ASN A 48 -3.41 -14.69 7.55
C ASN A 48 -1.94 -15.17 7.54
N GLN A 49 -1.00 -14.31 7.12
CA GLN A 49 0.41 -14.64 7.04
C GLN A 49 1.18 -14.07 8.25
N PRO A 50 2.34 -14.62 8.58
CA PRO A 50 3.26 -13.96 9.51
C PRO A 50 3.61 -12.54 9.04
N VAL A 51 3.99 -11.64 9.95
CA VAL A 51 4.41 -10.26 9.62
C VAL A 51 5.46 -10.23 8.51
N LYS A 52 6.38 -11.20 8.47
CA LYS A 52 7.34 -11.35 7.36
C LYS A 52 6.67 -11.56 5.99
N GLY A 53 5.54 -12.26 5.94
CA GLY A 53 4.74 -12.43 4.72
C GLY A 53 4.07 -11.13 4.30
N MET A 54 3.55 -10.35 5.24
CA MET A 54 3.00 -9.02 4.99
C MET A 54 4.06 -8.08 4.39
N TRP A 55 5.27 -8.08 4.96
CA TRP A 55 6.42 -7.35 4.39
C TRP A 55 6.74 -7.79 2.97
N ALA A 56 6.76 -9.10 2.71
CA ALA A 56 7.09 -9.62 1.39
C ALA A 56 6.05 -9.20 0.32
N VAL A 57 4.75 -9.19 0.65
CA VAL A 57 3.69 -8.70 -0.25
C VAL A 57 3.85 -7.19 -0.51
N ALA A 58 4.14 -6.40 0.52
CA ALA A 58 4.38 -4.96 0.38
C ALA A 58 5.56 -4.69 -0.57
N LEU A 59 6.67 -5.38 -0.38
CA LEU A 59 7.88 -5.24 -1.18
C LEU A 59 7.69 -5.69 -2.63
N VAL A 60 6.86 -6.71 -2.91
CA VAL A 60 6.50 -7.06 -4.29
C VAL A 60 5.77 -5.91 -4.98
N THR A 61 4.86 -5.23 -4.29
CA THR A 61 4.15 -4.08 -4.85
C THR A 61 5.11 -2.92 -5.11
N ASP A 62 6.02 -2.64 -4.18
CA ASP A 62 7.05 -1.61 -4.31
C ASP A 62 8.05 -1.92 -5.45
N ASN A 63 8.50 -3.16 -5.57
CA ASN A 63 9.34 -3.62 -6.67
C ASN A 63 8.67 -3.47 -8.04
N ARG A 64 7.35 -3.65 -8.11
CA ARG A 64 6.59 -3.38 -9.34
C ARG A 64 6.58 -1.90 -9.67
N VAL A 65 6.36 -1.02 -8.70
CA VAL A 65 6.43 0.45 -8.90
C VAL A 65 7.81 0.87 -9.42
N ALA A 66 8.88 0.24 -8.95
CA ALA A 66 10.25 0.50 -9.39
C ALA A 66 10.60 -0.12 -10.76
N ASP A 67 9.77 -0.99 -11.31
CA ASP A 67 10.01 -1.71 -12.56
C ASP A 67 9.15 -1.12 -13.68
N SER A 68 9.78 -0.59 -14.73
CA SER A 68 9.11 0.08 -15.86
C SER A 68 8.09 -0.77 -16.64
N ARG A 69 8.04 -2.09 -16.39
CA ARG A 69 7.02 -3.00 -16.96
C ARG A 69 5.67 -2.91 -16.25
N PHE A 70 5.58 -2.18 -15.13
CA PHE A 70 4.39 -2.00 -14.32
C PHE A 70 4.03 -0.50 -14.20
N PRO A 71 2.83 -0.18 -13.73
CA PRO A 71 2.47 1.20 -13.38
C PRO A 71 3.42 1.81 -12.34
N SER A 72 3.49 3.16 -12.33
CA SER A 72 4.47 3.91 -11.54
C SER A 72 4.00 4.29 -10.13
N THR A 73 2.79 3.92 -9.74
CA THR A 73 2.27 4.19 -8.39
C THR A 73 1.70 2.94 -7.73
N HIS A 74 1.71 2.88 -6.39
CA HIS A 74 1.20 1.73 -5.65
C HIS A 74 -0.28 1.48 -5.96
N CYS A 75 -1.12 2.53 -5.95
CA CYS A 75 -2.53 2.38 -6.28
C CYS A 75 -2.78 1.84 -7.69
N GLU A 76 -2.01 2.29 -8.67
CA GLU A 76 -2.16 1.80 -10.06
C GLU A 76 -1.69 0.35 -10.21
N VAL A 77 -0.58 -0.03 -9.57
CA VAL A 77 -0.11 -1.42 -9.51
C VAL A 77 -1.18 -2.33 -8.90
N ILE A 78 -1.79 -1.90 -7.80
CA ILE A 78 -2.81 -2.67 -7.07
C ILE A 78 -4.10 -2.80 -7.87
N LYS A 79 -4.53 -1.70 -8.49
CA LYS A 79 -5.76 -1.65 -9.30
C LYS A 79 -5.59 -2.14 -10.74
N GLN A 80 -4.39 -2.63 -11.09
CA GLN A 80 -4.09 -3.10 -12.44
C GLN A 80 -5.00 -4.26 -12.87
N GLY A 81 -5.64 -4.09 -14.01
CA GLY A 81 -6.52 -5.10 -14.59
C GLY A 81 -7.29 -4.55 -15.79
N PRO A 82 -7.90 -5.43 -16.60
CA PRO A 82 -8.74 -4.99 -17.71
C PRO A 82 -10.01 -4.34 -17.19
N THR A 83 -10.47 -3.30 -17.89
CA THR A 83 -11.68 -2.56 -17.57
C THR A 83 -12.78 -2.82 -18.60
N SER A 84 -14.03 -2.62 -18.19
CA SER A 84 -15.19 -2.84 -19.03
C SER A 84 -15.34 -1.71 -20.04
N LYS A 85 -15.17 -2.02 -21.34
CA LYS A 85 -15.40 -1.11 -22.44
C LYS A 85 -16.85 -0.58 -22.45
N TRP A 86 -17.81 -1.44 -22.17
CA TRP A 86 -19.24 -1.08 -22.13
C TRP A 86 -19.53 0.00 -21.09
N TRP A 87 -19.02 -0.14 -19.85
CA TRP A 87 -19.21 0.86 -18.81
C TRP A 87 -18.55 2.19 -19.14
N TYR A 88 -17.38 2.15 -19.79
CA TYR A 88 -16.70 3.35 -20.22
C TYR A 88 -17.49 4.09 -21.32
N GLU A 89 -17.94 3.38 -22.36
CA GLU A 89 -18.64 3.96 -23.50
C GLU A 89 -20.04 4.47 -23.15
N ASN A 90 -20.78 3.79 -22.26
CA ASN A 90 -22.17 4.15 -21.95
C ASN A 90 -22.33 5.06 -20.74
N HIS A 91 -21.35 5.11 -19.82
CA HIS A 91 -21.45 5.84 -18.56
C HIS A 91 -20.21 6.68 -18.22
N GLY A 92 -19.16 6.67 -19.03
CA GLY A 92 -17.88 7.34 -18.74
C GLY A 92 -17.17 6.80 -17.49
N LYS A 93 -17.50 5.58 -17.04
CA LYS A 93 -16.99 4.98 -15.81
C LYS A 93 -15.95 3.92 -16.10
N ILE A 94 -14.81 4.01 -15.40
CA ILE A 94 -13.79 2.97 -15.40
C ILE A 94 -14.21 1.89 -14.38
N VAL A 95 -14.70 0.76 -14.87
CA VAL A 95 -15.14 -0.36 -14.04
C VAL A 95 -14.26 -1.58 -14.34
N PRO A 96 -13.53 -2.14 -13.35
CA PRO A 96 -12.71 -3.33 -13.58
C PRO A 96 -13.57 -4.54 -13.93
N ILE A 97 -13.04 -5.42 -14.77
CA ILE A 97 -13.71 -6.68 -15.10
C ILE A 97 -13.52 -7.63 -13.91
N ARG A 98 -14.65 -8.10 -13.38
CA ARG A 98 -14.70 -8.95 -12.19
C ARG A 98 -13.78 -10.17 -12.33
N HIS A 99 -13.03 -10.47 -11.28
CA HIS A 99 -12.08 -11.59 -11.17
C HIS A 99 -10.91 -11.57 -12.18
N ARG A 100 -10.61 -10.41 -12.80
CA ARG A 100 -9.52 -10.27 -13.77
C ARG A 100 -8.45 -9.27 -13.36
N CYS A 101 -8.49 -8.75 -12.13
CA CYS A 101 -7.49 -7.85 -11.60
C CYS A 101 -6.23 -8.59 -11.18
N GLN A 102 -5.11 -7.86 -11.15
CA GLN A 102 -3.81 -8.37 -10.71
C GLN A 102 -3.86 -8.87 -9.25
N PHE A 103 -4.56 -8.11 -8.39
CA PHE A 103 -4.93 -8.51 -7.04
C PHE A 103 -6.43 -8.79 -7.02
N SER A 104 -6.78 -10.04 -6.75
CA SER A 104 -8.15 -10.54 -6.96
C SER A 104 -9.20 -9.85 -6.06
N TRP A 105 -8.81 -9.47 -4.84
CA TRP A 105 -9.69 -8.83 -3.88
C TRP A 105 -10.28 -7.52 -4.43
N TYR A 106 -9.51 -6.71 -5.16
CA TYR A 106 -9.93 -5.41 -5.68
C TYR A 106 -11.13 -5.47 -6.63
N CYS A 107 -11.34 -6.60 -7.31
CA CYS A 107 -12.46 -6.72 -8.25
C CYS A 107 -13.23 -8.06 -8.13
N ASP A 108 -13.26 -8.65 -6.95
CA ASP A 108 -14.05 -9.87 -6.70
C ASP A 108 -15.53 -9.55 -6.42
N GLY A 109 -15.87 -8.27 -6.24
CA GLY A 109 -17.22 -7.75 -6.02
C GLY A 109 -17.73 -7.95 -4.59
N LYS A 110 -16.83 -8.17 -3.63
CA LYS A 110 -17.13 -8.14 -2.21
C LYS A 110 -16.88 -6.74 -1.64
N SER A 111 -17.27 -6.52 -0.38
CA SER A 111 -16.89 -5.29 0.34
C SER A 111 -15.42 -5.32 0.70
N ASP A 112 -14.73 -4.20 0.45
CA ASP A 112 -13.33 -3.99 0.84
C ASP A 112 -13.22 -3.27 2.21
N GLU A 113 -14.32 -3.15 2.95
CA GLU A 113 -14.33 -2.61 4.30
C GLU A 113 -13.57 -3.50 5.26
N ILE A 114 -12.67 -2.90 6.05
CA ILE A 114 -11.88 -3.63 7.05
C ILE A 114 -12.76 -3.93 8.26
N PRO A 115 -12.97 -5.20 8.61
CA PRO A 115 -13.77 -5.56 9.77
C PRO A 115 -13.14 -5.05 11.07
N LEU A 116 -13.97 -4.59 12.02
CA LEU A 116 -13.48 -4.07 13.30
C LEU A 116 -12.66 -5.08 14.10
N TYR A 117 -12.97 -6.37 13.99
CA TYR A 117 -12.21 -7.42 14.67
C TYR A 117 -10.80 -7.65 14.11
N ASP A 118 -10.51 -7.13 12.90
CA ASP A 118 -9.20 -7.22 12.24
C ASP A 118 -8.41 -5.91 12.30
N ILE A 119 -8.89 -4.92 13.06
CA ILE A 119 -8.29 -3.57 13.08
C ILE A 119 -6.82 -3.56 13.48
N ASP A 120 -6.38 -4.47 14.34
CA ASP A 120 -4.96 -4.56 14.77
C ASP A 120 -4.08 -5.15 13.66
N VAL A 121 -4.60 -6.09 12.89
CA VAL A 121 -3.93 -6.63 11.70
C VAL A 121 -3.80 -5.54 10.64
N TYR A 122 -4.87 -4.77 10.41
CA TYR A 122 -4.85 -3.65 9.47
C TYR A 122 -3.90 -2.52 9.92
N ARG A 123 -3.84 -2.23 11.22
CA ARG A 123 -2.87 -1.28 11.78
C ARG A 123 -1.42 -1.73 11.52
N THR A 124 -1.15 -3.03 11.62
CA THR A 124 0.16 -3.59 11.25
C THR A 124 0.44 -3.40 9.76
N ALA A 125 -0.56 -3.64 8.89
CA ALA A 125 -0.44 -3.40 7.44
C ALA A 125 -0.15 -1.92 7.13
N LEU A 126 -0.82 -0.97 7.81
CA LEU A 126 -0.56 0.47 7.67
C LEU A 126 0.87 0.86 8.05
N ILE A 127 1.38 0.32 9.17
CA ILE A 127 2.76 0.60 9.60
C ILE A 127 3.77 0.08 8.55
N ILE A 128 3.55 -1.11 8.01
CA ILE A 128 4.40 -1.68 6.95
C ILE A 128 4.30 -0.84 5.68
N ALA A 129 3.09 -0.48 5.26
CA ALA A 129 2.86 0.35 4.07
C ALA A 129 3.58 1.69 4.15
N GLN A 130 3.50 2.39 5.30
CA GLN A 130 4.23 3.64 5.53
C GLN A 130 5.73 3.44 5.40
N LYS A 131 6.29 2.41 6.05
CA LYS A 131 7.73 2.14 6.01
C LYS A 131 8.21 1.82 4.59
N VAL A 132 7.45 1.05 3.83
CA VAL A 132 7.78 0.72 2.44
C VAL A 132 7.68 1.95 1.56
N PHE A 133 6.58 2.69 1.64
CA PHE A 133 6.34 3.89 0.84
C PHE A 133 7.44 4.95 1.01
N PHE A 134 7.95 5.14 2.24
CA PHE A 134 9.03 6.09 2.53
C PHE A 134 10.44 5.48 2.43
N GLY A 135 10.58 4.26 1.94
CA GLY A 135 11.88 3.58 1.85
C GLY A 135 12.55 3.33 3.21
N SER A 136 11.77 3.32 4.30
CA SER A 136 12.27 3.17 5.68
C SER A 136 12.43 1.70 6.07
N TYR A 137 13.12 0.92 5.25
CA TYR A 137 13.46 -0.48 5.49
C TYR A 137 14.91 -0.75 5.06
N SER A 138 15.58 -1.67 5.76
CA SER A 138 17.02 -1.90 5.59
C SER A 138 17.35 -2.80 4.39
N THR A 139 16.45 -3.70 4.00
CA THR A 139 16.72 -4.70 2.96
C THR A 139 15.42 -5.21 2.35
N ASP A 140 15.39 -5.35 1.04
CA ASP A 140 14.34 -6.10 0.34
C ASP A 140 14.56 -7.60 0.54
N ILE A 141 13.80 -8.18 1.49
CA ILE A 141 13.84 -9.62 1.79
C ILE A 141 13.40 -10.48 0.62
N THR A 142 12.67 -9.90 -0.35
CA THR A 142 12.18 -10.61 -1.54
C THR A 142 13.20 -10.66 -2.67
N LYS A 143 14.32 -9.92 -2.55
CA LYS A 143 15.40 -9.85 -3.55
C LYS A 143 14.91 -9.43 -4.94
N GLY A 144 14.05 -8.42 -5.01
CA GLY A 144 13.49 -7.90 -6.25
C GLY A 144 12.33 -8.73 -6.80
N ALA A 145 11.63 -9.52 -5.98
CA ALA A 145 10.47 -10.26 -6.46
C ALA A 145 9.35 -9.32 -6.92
N THR A 146 8.77 -9.65 -8.07
CA THR A 146 7.61 -8.96 -8.65
C THR A 146 6.39 -9.86 -8.77
N HIS A 147 6.53 -11.14 -8.45
CA HIS A 147 5.46 -12.14 -8.54
C HIS A 147 5.48 -13.05 -7.32
N TYR A 148 4.32 -13.55 -6.96
CA TYR A 148 4.18 -14.65 -5.99
C TYR A 148 2.91 -15.45 -6.25
N HIS A 149 2.83 -16.62 -5.69
CA HIS A 149 1.64 -17.46 -5.66
C HIS A 149 1.57 -18.25 -4.35
N ALA A 150 0.39 -18.72 -4.00
CA ALA A 150 0.23 -19.64 -2.88
C ALA A 150 0.88 -21.01 -3.21
N ASP A 151 1.42 -21.70 -2.22
CA ASP A 151 2.19 -22.95 -2.38
C ASP A 151 1.40 -24.11 -3.01
N TYR A 152 0.07 -24.07 -2.91
CA TYR A 152 -0.86 -25.02 -3.52
C TYR A 152 -1.29 -24.63 -4.95
N VAL A 153 -0.84 -23.50 -5.50
CA VAL A 153 -1.11 -23.04 -6.87
C VAL A 153 0.15 -23.18 -7.72
N PHE A 154 0.01 -23.63 -8.96
CA PHE A 154 1.17 -23.92 -9.82
C PHE A 154 1.07 -23.20 -11.18
N PRO A 155 1.16 -21.86 -11.22
CA PRO A 155 1.03 -21.11 -12.47
C PRO A 155 2.20 -21.43 -13.43
N ALA A 156 1.91 -21.51 -14.73
CA ALA A 156 2.90 -21.86 -15.74
C ALA A 156 4.09 -20.89 -15.77
N TRP A 157 3.85 -19.59 -15.53
CA TRP A 157 4.87 -18.53 -15.52
C TRP A 157 5.98 -18.74 -14.46
N ARG A 158 5.74 -19.52 -13.38
CA ARG A 158 6.74 -19.80 -12.34
C ARG A 158 8.03 -20.44 -12.86
N LYS A 159 7.93 -21.17 -13.99
CA LYS A 159 9.08 -21.82 -14.62
C LYS A 159 10.01 -20.85 -15.36
N GLN A 160 9.53 -19.64 -15.63
CA GLN A 160 10.24 -18.59 -16.37
C GLN A 160 10.80 -17.50 -15.45
N LYS A 161 10.71 -17.68 -14.14
CA LYS A 161 11.11 -16.67 -13.15
C LYS A 161 11.99 -17.30 -12.09
N THR A 162 12.89 -16.49 -11.53
CA THR A 162 13.78 -16.92 -10.46
C THR A 162 13.06 -16.94 -9.12
N LYS A 163 12.95 -18.08 -8.49
CA LYS A 163 12.44 -18.20 -7.12
C LYS A 163 13.41 -17.56 -6.14
N THR A 164 12.91 -16.63 -5.30
CA THR A 164 13.73 -15.84 -4.40
C THR A 164 13.48 -16.08 -2.93
N LEU A 165 12.22 -16.32 -2.54
CA LEU A 165 11.81 -16.43 -1.15
C LEU A 165 10.61 -17.38 -1.01
N VAL A 166 10.54 -18.05 0.14
CA VAL A 166 9.33 -18.76 0.61
C VAL A 166 9.01 -18.24 2.01
N VAL A 167 7.79 -17.78 2.22
CA VAL A 167 7.29 -17.39 3.54
C VAL A 167 5.91 -17.98 3.72
N ALA A 168 5.77 -18.84 4.74
CA ALA A 168 4.53 -19.58 4.99
C ALA A 168 3.97 -20.16 3.67
N ASN A 169 2.76 -19.78 3.27
CA ASN A 169 2.09 -20.33 2.10
C ASN A 169 2.40 -19.55 0.81
N HIS A 170 3.32 -18.60 0.82
CA HIS A 170 3.66 -17.81 -0.37
C HIS A 170 5.05 -18.13 -0.89
N ILE A 171 5.16 -18.30 -2.22
CA ILE A 171 6.42 -18.48 -2.95
C ILE A 171 6.62 -17.29 -3.87
N PHE A 172 7.74 -16.58 -3.70
CA PHE A 172 8.06 -15.33 -4.37
C PHE A 172 9.06 -15.53 -5.50
N TYR A 173 8.91 -14.75 -6.58
CA TYR A 173 9.70 -14.86 -7.78
C TYR A 173 10.09 -13.49 -8.33
N ARG A 174 11.34 -13.37 -8.76
CA ARG A 174 11.84 -12.25 -9.54
C ARG A 174 11.70 -12.53 -11.03
N TRP A 175 11.22 -11.54 -11.75
CA TRP A 175 11.18 -11.56 -13.21
C TRP A 175 12.46 -10.87 -13.72
N GLU A 176 13.37 -11.68 -14.29
CA GLU A 176 14.64 -11.16 -14.78
C GLU A 176 14.42 -10.16 -15.93
N LYS A 177 15.33 -9.16 -15.99
CA LYS A 177 15.33 -8.11 -17.04
C LYS A 177 15.98 -8.63 -18.30
#